data_b4c33bbed691421adb3c5009d3728d66
#
_entry.id   b4c33bbed691421adb3c5009d3728d66
#
_cell.length_a   1.000
_cell.length_b   1.000
_cell.length_c   1.000
_cell.angle_alpha   90.00
_cell.angle_beta   90.00
_cell.angle_gamma   90.00
#
_symmetry.space_group_name_H-M   'P 1'
#
loop_
_entity.id
_entity.type
_entity.pdbx_description
1 polymer ?
#
loop_
_entity_poly.entity_id
_entity_poly.type
_entity_poly.pdbx_seq_one_letter_code
_entity_poly.pdbx_strand_id
1 'polypeptide(L)'
;NANVHRGIHMLSQEATALHEAARERVRSFLNARSTAEIVFTRGTTESLNLVAASFSQAFLREGDEVIVTVMEHHSNIVPWQLARERWGFTLRVVPMDDEGRLDLEAYAALLNERTRLVCCCQVSNVLGTVNPVREMARMAHDAGAYFLVDGAQSVPHFPVDVQELDCDFLTFSAHKIYGPTGVGVLYGKEALLEQLPPYQGGGEMIARVTFEHTTFERLPFKFEAGTPDYVGTHGLAAAIDYVEAVGLDRIAVHEEVLTRHAMARMAEIDQMQFYGTVPGKTSVISFNVGQIHPMDLGTLLDRLGFAIRTGHHCAQPLMARCGVEGMARVSFALYNTEDEIDRFMEALQRVVRMF
;
A
#
# COMPACT_ATOMS: atom_id res chain seq x y z
N ASN A 1 -30.04 -8.51 -1.74
CA ASN A 1 -29.63 -7.13 -1.46
C ASN A 1 -30.44 -6.59 -0.30
N ALA A 2 -29.79 -6.04 0.72
CA ALA A 2 -30.42 -5.44 1.89
C ALA A 2 -29.65 -4.16 2.28
N ASN A 3 -30.36 -3.16 2.82
CA ASN A 3 -29.71 -1.94 3.29
C ASN A 3 -28.93 -2.23 4.59
N VAL A 4 -27.69 -1.80 4.63
CA VAL A 4 -26.83 -1.87 5.83
C VAL A 4 -27.16 -0.68 6.73
N HIS A 5 -27.11 -0.86 8.06
CA HIS A 5 -27.29 0.12 9.14
C HIS A 5 -28.70 0.75 9.28
N ARG A 6 -29.50 0.86 8.21
CA ARG A 6 -30.79 1.59 8.22
C ARG A 6 -32.02 0.74 8.12
N GLY A 7 -31.91 -0.54 7.87
CA GLY A 7 -33.05 -1.44 7.77
C GLY A 7 -33.38 -2.09 9.11
N ILE A 8 -34.69 -2.20 9.40
CA ILE A 8 -35.18 -2.88 10.62
C ILE A 8 -35.55 -4.34 10.36
N HIS A 9 -35.52 -4.80 9.09
CA HIS A 9 -35.86 -6.17 8.73
C HIS A 9 -34.65 -7.10 8.86
N MET A 10 -34.90 -8.40 9.02
CA MET A 10 -33.92 -9.43 9.28
C MET A 10 -32.69 -9.39 8.32
N LEU A 11 -32.92 -9.34 7.01
CA LEU A 11 -31.82 -9.31 6.02
C LEU A 11 -30.92 -8.07 6.17
N SER A 12 -31.49 -6.93 6.59
CA SER A 12 -30.69 -5.74 6.85
C SER A 12 -29.81 -5.89 8.10
N GLN A 13 -30.36 -6.51 9.14
CA GLN A 13 -29.61 -6.79 10.37
C GLN A 13 -28.49 -7.78 10.11
N GLU A 14 -28.75 -8.84 9.34
CA GLU A 14 -27.72 -9.81 8.92
C GLU A 14 -26.61 -9.17 8.10
N ALA A 15 -26.96 -8.35 7.08
CA ALA A 15 -25.97 -7.65 6.27
C ALA A 15 -25.13 -6.65 7.10
N THR A 16 -25.76 -5.95 8.04
CA THR A 16 -25.04 -5.06 8.97
C THR A 16 -24.10 -5.85 9.87
N ALA A 17 -24.55 -6.97 10.42
CA ALA A 17 -23.73 -7.83 11.28
C ALA A 17 -22.51 -8.37 10.53
N LEU A 18 -22.66 -8.79 9.28
CA LEU A 18 -21.55 -9.27 8.43
C LEU A 18 -20.55 -8.15 8.12
N HIS A 19 -21.03 -6.96 7.82
CA HIS A 19 -20.18 -5.79 7.55
C HIS A 19 -19.35 -5.38 8.77
N GLU A 20 -19.99 -5.29 9.94
CA GLU A 20 -19.28 -4.95 11.19
C GLU A 20 -18.38 -6.10 11.68
N ALA A 21 -18.76 -7.36 11.46
CA ALA A 21 -17.87 -8.50 11.70
C ALA A 21 -16.60 -8.45 10.81
N ALA A 22 -16.73 -7.99 9.57
CA ALA A 22 -15.59 -7.76 8.69
C ALA A 22 -14.67 -6.66 9.23
N ARG A 23 -15.22 -5.60 9.80
CA ARG A 23 -14.42 -4.54 10.45
C ARG A 23 -13.66 -5.06 11.66
N GLU A 24 -14.31 -5.84 12.51
CA GLU A 24 -13.67 -6.48 13.67
C GLU A 24 -12.56 -7.45 13.21
N ARG A 25 -12.78 -8.15 12.07
CA ARG A 25 -11.80 -9.05 11.50
C ARG A 25 -10.55 -8.30 11.04
N VAL A 26 -10.72 -7.17 10.36
CA VAL A 26 -9.61 -6.28 9.96
C VAL A 26 -8.89 -5.70 11.19
N ARG A 27 -9.66 -5.26 12.21
CA ARG A 27 -9.10 -4.77 13.47
C ARG A 27 -8.16 -5.81 14.10
N SER A 28 -8.64 -7.05 14.21
CA SER A 28 -7.86 -8.14 14.79
C SER A 28 -6.63 -8.48 13.95
N PHE A 29 -6.78 -8.51 12.63
CA PHE A 29 -5.72 -8.82 11.68
C PHE A 29 -4.54 -7.83 11.73
N LEU A 30 -4.84 -6.54 11.91
CA LEU A 30 -3.83 -5.48 12.05
C LEU A 30 -3.38 -5.25 13.50
N ASN A 31 -3.97 -5.96 14.47
CA ASN A 31 -3.82 -5.68 15.91
C ASN A 31 -4.16 -4.23 16.29
N ALA A 32 -5.17 -3.62 15.64
CA ALA A 32 -5.67 -2.30 16.01
C ALA A 32 -6.42 -2.37 17.36
N ARG A 33 -6.46 -1.27 18.11
CA ARG A 33 -7.06 -1.21 19.46
C ARG A 33 -8.58 -1.23 19.41
N SER A 34 -9.18 -0.59 18.41
CA SER A 34 -10.61 -0.36 18.30
C SER A 34 -11.07 -0.48 16.85
N THR A 35 -12.32 -0.90 16.63
CA THR A 35 -12.97 -0.81 15.32
C THR A 35 -13.18 0.62 14.85
N ALA A 36 -13.15 1.61 15.75
CA ALA A 36 -13.16 3.03 15.41
C ALA A 36 -11.91 3.48 14.62
N GLU A 37 -10.82 2.71 14.71
CA GLU A 37 -9.57 2.93 13.98
C GLU A 37 -9.58 2.36 12.55
N ILE A 38 -10.64 1.63 12.16
CA ILE A 38 -10.74 0.96 10.86
C ILE A 38 -11.80 1.64 10.00
N VAL A 39 -11.36 2.28 8.92
CA VAL A 39 -12.23 2.94 7.94
C VAL A 39 -12.18 2.14 6.62
N PHE A 40 -13.33 1.74 6.11
CA PHE A 40 -13.44 1.11 4.80
C PHE A 40 -13.42 2.16 3.68
N THR A 41 -12.67 1.87 2.64
CA THR A 41 -12.50 2.70 1.44
C THR A 41 -12.60 1.81 0.20
N ARG A 42 -12.43 2.39 -0.99
CA ARG A 42 -12.40 1.62 -2.26
C ARG A 42 -11.00 1.06 -2.60
N GLY A 43 -10.00 1.34 -1.79
CA GLY A 43 -8.61 0.88 -1.99
C GLY A 43 -7.60 1.83 -1.37
N THR A 44 -6.34 1.42 -1.33
CA THR A 44 -5.20 2.21 -0.82
C THR A 44 -5.18 3.63 -1.41
N THR A 45 -5.47 3.78 -2.71
CA THR A 45 -5.48 5.11 -3.36
C THR A 45 -6.52 6.03 -2.72
N GLU A 46 -7.72 5.56 -2.42
CA GLU A 46 -8.71 6.39 -1.73
C GLU A 46 -8.31 6.66 -0.28
N SER A 47 -7.80 5.66 0.43
CA SER A 47 -7.29 5.84 1.80
C SER A 47 -6.23 6.95 1.88
N LEU A 48 -5.27 6.96 0.96
CA LEU A 48 -4.23 7.98 0.87
C LEU A 48 -4.79 9.37 0.50
N ASN A 49 -5.78 9.44 -0.41
CA ASN A 49 -6.46 10.69 -0.73
C ASN A 49 -7.28 11.23 0.45
N LEU A 50 -7.95 10.36 1.21
CA LEU A 50 -8.66 10.73 2.42
C LEU A 50 -7.70 11.35 3.44
N VAL A 51 -6.58 10.67 3.74
CA VAL A 51 -5.58 11.22 4.67
C VAL A 51 -5.02 12.52 4.13
N ALA A 52 -4.62 12.58 2.86
CA ALA A 52 -4.06 13.80 2.27
C ALA A 52 -5.02 15.00 2.35
N ALA A 53 -6.31 14.78 2.07
CA ALA A 53 -7.32 15.85 2.13
C ALA A 53 -7.61 16.28 3.58
N SER A 54 -7.93 15.33 4.46
CA SER A 54 -8.36 15.61 5.83
C SER A 54 -7.21 16.09 6.71
N PHE A 55 -6.04 15.45 6.61
CA PHE A 55 -4.84 15.82 7.37
C PHE A 55 -4.33 17.21 6.96
N SER A 56 -4.26 17.48 5.66
CA SER A 56 -3.81 18.80 5.19
C SER A 56 -4.74 19.92 5.67
N GLN A 57 -6.05 19.70 5.64
CA GLN A 57 -7.03 20.66 6.15
C GLN A 57 -6.87 20.93 7.65
N ALA A 58 -6.62 19.88 8.43
CA ALA A 58 -6.50 19.99 9.89
C ALA A 58 -5.15 20.58 10.33
N PHE A 59 -4.05 20.08 9.78
CA PHE A 59 -2.72 20.25 10.37
C PHE A 59 -1.70 21.00 9.51
N LEU A 60 -1.91 21.11 8.16
CA LEU A 60 -0.90 21.72 7.31
C LEU A 60 -1.17 23.22 7.05
N ARG A 61 -0.11 23.97 7.04
CA ARG A 61 -0.07 25.41 6.74
C ARG A 61 1.10 25.72 5.81
N GLU A 62 1.12 26.91 5.26
CA GLU A 62 2.27 27.42 4.49
C GLU A 62 3.55 27.37 5.36
N GLY A 63 4.61 26.80 4.80
CA GLY A 63 5.89 26.62 5.46
C GLY A 63 6.06 25.29 6.21
N ASP A 64 5.00 24.53 6.44
CA ASP A 64 5.10 23.14 6.95
C ASP A 64 5.72 22.22 5.89
N GLU A 65 6.15 21.03 6.31
CA GLU A 65 6.79 20.05 5.45
C GLU A 65 6.11 18.67 5.58
N VAL A 66 5.91 18.02 4.42
CA VAL A 66 5.53 16.60 4.33
C VAL A 66 6.69 15.87 3.67
N ILE A 67 7.11 14.76 4.25
CA ILE A 67 8.19 13.92 3.73
C ILE A 67 7.59 12.68 3.07
N VAL A 68 8.03 12.36 1.84
CA VAL A 68 7.75 11.11 1.13
C VAL A 68 9.07 10.45 0.76
N THR A 69 9.07 9.20 0.31
CA THR A 69 10.29 8.56 -0.19
C THR A 69 10.32 8.53 -1.72
N VAL A 70 11.51 8.35 -2.29
CA VAL A 70 11.68 8.19 -3.74
C VAL A 70 11.04 6.89 -4.27
N MET A 71 10.70 5.95 -3.37
CA MET A 71 10.11 4.64 -3.71
C MET A 71 8.59 4.65 -3.78
N GLU A 72 7.93 5.78 -3.48
CA GLU A 72 6.48 5.81 -3.34
C GLU A 72 5.74 5.51 -4.66
N HIS A 73 4.66 4.75 -4.54
CA HIS A 73 3.66 4.63 -5.59
C HIS A 73 3.01 6.00 -5.84
N HIS A 74 2.57 6.27 -7.07
CA HIS A 74 1.91 7.53 -7.44
C HIS A 74 0.76 7.91 -6.50
N SER A 75 0.03 6.93 -5.95
CA SER A 75 -1.05 7.17 -4.98
C SER A 75 -0.57 7.78 -3.66
N ASN A 76 0.71 7.68 -3.33
CA ASN A 76 1.33 8.30 -2.15
C ASN A 76 2.22 9.51 -2.50
N ILE A 77 2.13 10.01 -3.72
CA ILE A 77 2.80 11.25 -4.17
C ILE A 77 1.76 12.28 -4.64
N VAL A 78 0.92 11.89 -5.60
CA VAL A 78 0.00 12.82 -6.29
C VAL A 78 -1.00 13.49 -5.33
N PRO A 79 -1.62 12.80 -4.36
CA PRO A 79 -2.52 13.46 -3.40
C PRO A 79 -1.82 14.58 -2.61
N TRP A 80 -0.55 14.38 -2.24
CA TRP A 80 0.25 15.39 -1.54
C TRP A 80 0.62 16.56 -2.45
N GLN A 81 0.86 16.34 -3.74
CA GLN A 81 1.08 17.42 -4.71
C GLN A 81 -0.18 18.29 -4.85
N LEU A 82 -1.36 17.66 -4.99
CA LEU A 82 -2.64 18.38 -5.05
C LEU A 82 -2.94 19.14 -3.76
N ALA A 83 -2.68 18.54 -2.61
CA ALA A 83 -2.86 19.20 -1.32
C ALA A 83 -1.88 20.37 -1.13
N ARG A 84 -0.62 20.23 -1.58
CA ARG A 84 0.38 21.30 -1.55
C ARG A 84 -0.05 22.55 -2.32
N GLU A 85 -0.64 22.37 -3.49
CA GLU A 85 -1.16 23.50 -4.28
C GLU A 85 -2.21 24.32 -3.52
N ARG A 86 -2.96 23.68 -2.63
CA ARG A 86 -4.00 24.32 -1.82
C ARG A 86 -3.50 24.91 -0.51
N TRP A 87 -2.55 24.23 0.16
CA TRP A 87 -2.14 24.53 1.53
C TRP A 87 -0.74 25.12 1.66
N GLY A 88 0.06 25.15 0.57
CA GLY A 88 1.35 25.85 0.51
C GLY A 88 2.51 25.20 1.27
N PHE A 89 2.37 23.94 1.74
CA PHE A 89 3.45 23.22 2.40
C PHE A 89 4.49 22.72 1.39
N THR A 90 5.68 22.34 1.89
CA THR A 90 6.75 21.79 1.06
C THR A 90 6.76 20.27 1.10
N LEU A 91 6.89 19.63 -0.08
CA LEU A 91 7.12 18.19 -0.19
C LEU A 91 8.62 17.92 -0.24
N ARG A 92 9.11 17.10 0.71
CA ARG A 92 10.51 16.65 0.77
C ARG A 92 10.60 15.18 0.39
N VAL A 93 11.74 14.74 -0.14
CA VAL A 93 11.91 13.38 -0.64
C VAL A 93 13.13 12.74 0.01
N VAL A 94 12.95 11.58 0.65
CA VAL A 94 14.03 10.73 1.15
C VAL A 94 14.65 10.00 -0.03
N PRO A 95 15.97 10.14 -0.27
CA PRO A 95 16.66 9.42 -1.34
C PRO A 95 16.90 7.94 -0.98
N MET A 96 17.44 7.20 -1.95
CA MET A 96 17.89 5.83 -1.79
C MET A 96 19.28 5.64 -2.39
N ASP A 97 19.99 4.60 -1.97
CA ASP A 97 21.22 4.12 -2.60
C ASP A 97 20.96 3.34 -3.92
N ASP A 98 22.02 2.87 -4.56
CA ASP A 98 21.91 2.13 -5.82
C ASP A 98 21.42 0.68 -5.64
N GLU A 99 21.49 0.14 -4.41
CA GLU A 99 20.92 -1.17 -4.07
C GLU A 99 19.41 -1.10 -3.82
N GLY A 100 18.87 0.11 -3.62
CA GLY A 100 17.46 0.35 -3.32
C GLY A 100 17.15 0.35 -1.83
N ARG A 101 18.07 0.81 -0.95
CA ARG A 101 17.80 1.13 0.46
C ARG A 101 17.54 2.62 0.61
N LEU A 102 16.61 2.97 1.46
CA LEU A 102 16.42 4.37 1.86
C LEU A 102 17.64 4.86 2.66
N ASP A 103 18.06 6.08 2.37
CA ASP A 103 19.12 6.77 3.10
C ASP A 103 18.56 7.34 4.40
N LEU A 104 18.79 6.63 5.51
CA LEU A 104 18.31 7.05 6.84
C LEU A 104 19.06 8.24 7.41
N GLU A 105 20.30 8.51 6.98
CA GLU A 105 21.05 9.71 7.39
C GLU A 105 20.43 10.94 6.73
N ALA A 106 20.16 10.86 5.42
CA ALA A 106 19.43 11.90 4.71
C ALA A 106 18.01 12.09 5.27
N TYR A 107 17.31 10.99 5.63
CA TYR A 107 16.02 11.07 6.29
C TYR A 107 16.10 11.82 7.62
N ALA A 108 17.05 11.48 8.48
CA ALA A 108 17.28 12.19 9.75
C ALA A 108 17.55 13.69 9.55
N ALA A 109 18.32 14.04 8.52
CA ALA A 109 18.63 15.44 8.19
C ALA A 109 17.42 16.22 7.63
N LEU A 110 16.42 15.54 7.07
CA LEU A 110 15.17 16.17 6.59
C LEU A 110 14.19 16.47 7.72
N LEU A 111 14.25 15.71 8.84
CA LEU A 111 13.35 15.91 9.98
C LEU A 111 13.69 17.21 10.71
N ASN A 112 12.68 18.04 10.90
CA ASN A 112 12.82 19.32 11.61
C ASN A 112 11.46 19.76 12.20
N GLU A 113 11.45 20.89 12.91
CA GLU A 113 10.26 21.44 13.59
C GLU A 113 9.07 21.78 12.67
N ARG A 114 9.29 21.89 11.37
CA ARG A 114 8.23 22.10 10.36
C ARG A 114 7.69 20.81 9.78
N THR A 115 8.36 19.69 10.01
CA THR A 115 7.88 18.39 9.55
C THR A 115 6.60 18.02 10.29
N ARG A 116 5.50 17.77 9.56
CA ARG A 116 4.19 17.39 10.13
C ARG A 116 3.84 15.95 9.87
N LEU A 117 4.25 15.41 8.73
CA LEU A 117 3.92 14.06 8.35
C LEU A 117 5.06 13.44 7.52
N VAL A 118 5.32 12.18 7.76
CA VAL A 118 6.16 11.34 6.92
C VAL A 118 5.30 10.22 6.33
N CYS A 119 5.41 9.99 5.02
CA CYS A 119 4.71 8.93 4.31
C CYS A 119 5.73 7.98 3.70
N CYS A 120 5.64 6.69 4.01
CA CYS A 120 6.57 5.68 3.51
C CYS A 120 5.83 4.39 3.15
N CYS A 121 6.11 3.84 1.97
CA CYS A 121 5.71 2.48 1.65
C CYS A 121 6.55 1.50 2.50
N GLN A 122 5.89 0.58 3.19
CA GLN A 122 6.60 -0.45 3.95
C GLN A 122 7.36 -1.41 3.03
N VAL A 123 6.78 -1.69 1.86
CA VAL A 123 7.42 -2.48 0.80
C VAL A 123 7.28 -1.76 -0.52
N SER A 124 8.39 -1.59 -1.23
CA SER A 124 8.38 -1.02 -2.58
C SER A 124 7.71 -1.98 -3.57
N ASN A 125 6.70 -1.51 -4.27
CA ASN A 125 6.02 -2.29 -5.32
C ASN A 125 6.87 -2.53 -6.57
N VAL A 126 8.00 -1.86 -6.69
CA VAL A 126 8.98 -2.02 -7.79
C VAL A 126 10.17 -2.83 -7.33
N LEU A 127 10.83 -2.41 -6.27
CA LEU A 127 12.10 -2.99 -5.82
C LEU A 127 11.92 -4.24 -4.95
N GLY A 128 10.75 -4.40 -4.32
CA GLY A 128 10.53 -5.42 -3.30
C GLY A 128 11.24 -5.11 -1.96
N THR A 129 11.97 -4.02 -1.88
CA THR A 129 12.67 -3.59 -0.66
C THR A 129 11.69 -3.42 0.48
N VAL A 130 12.00 -4.00 1.63
CA VAL A 130 11.28 -3.80 2.90
C VAL A 130 11.93 -2.63 3.63
N ASN A 131 11.19 -1.54 3.79
CA ASN A 131 11.69 -0.33 4.46
C ASN A 131 11.55 -0.43 5.98
N PRO A 132 12.47 0.16 6.76
CA PRO A 132 12.47 0.10 8.23
C PRO A 132 11.46 1.09 8.84
N VAL A 133 10.17 0.94 8.50
CA VAL A 133 9.12 1.91 8.84
C VAL A 133 8.93 2.11 10.34
N ARG A 134 9.18 1.08 11.17
CA ARG A 134 9.16 1.21 12.64
C ARG A 134 10.21 2.19 13.16
N GLU A 135 11.44 2.08 12.66
CA GLU A 135 12.52 2.99 13.00
C GLU A 135 12.23 4.41 12.50
N MET A 136 11.77 4.51 11.25
CA MET A 136 11.41 5.79 10.64
C MET A 136 10.24 6.47 11.36
N ALA A 137 9.22 5.71 11.81
CA ALA A 137 8.11 6.22 12.60
C ALA A 137 8.60 6.80 13.94
N ARG A 138 9.46 6.06 14.65
CA ARG A 138 10.06 6.56 15.90
C ARG A 138 10.82 7.87 15.68
N MET A 139 11.65 7.96 14.64
CA MET A 139 12.39 9.19 14.32
C MET A 139 11.45 10.36 13.97
N ALA A 140 10.35 10.09 13.24
CA ALA A 140 9.32 11.09 12.94
C ALA A 140 8.64 11.61 14.22
N HIS A 141 8.24 10.69 15.12
CA HIS A 141 7.62 11.05 16.39
C HIS A 141 8.57 11.83 17.30
N ASP A 142 9.85 11.46 17.36
CA ASP A 142 10.88 12.19 18.09
C ASP A 142 11.02 13.65 17.58
N ALA A 143 10.73 13.91 16.31
CA ALA A 143 10.69 15.24 15.69
C ALA A 143 9.30 15.91 15.78
N GLY A 144 8.29 15.27 16.39
CA GLY A 144 6.93 15.79 16.52
C GLY A 144 6.06 15.64 15.26
N ALA A 145 6.46 14.80 14.32
CA ALA A 145 5.73 14.52 13.08
C ALA A 145 4.94 13.22 13.19
N TYR A 146 3.81 13.12 12.46
CA TYR A 146 3.04 11.89 12.28
C TYR A 146 3.66 10.98 11.23
N PHE A 147 3.28 9.70 11.23
CA PHE A 147 3.80 8.70 10.29
C PHE A 147 2.70 7.88 9.63
N LEU A 148 2.69 7.88 8.28
CA LEU A 148 1.79 7.11 7.44
C LEU A 148 2.53 5.99 6.73
N VAL A 149 2.01 4.76 6.84
CA VAL A 149 2.51 3.57 6.15
C VAL A 149 1.61 3.22 4.97
N ASP A 150 2.15 3.20 3.75
CA ASP A 150 1.52 2.48 2.65
C ASP A 150 1.88 0.98 2.78
N GLY A 151 0.91 0.22 3.32
CA GLY A 151 1.01 -1.23 3.55
C GLY A 151 0.53 -2.08 2.38
N ALA A 152 0.25 -1.48 1.22
CA ALA A 152 -0.33 -2.18 0.08
C ALA A 152 0.49 -3.37 -0.42
N GLN A 153 1.79 -3.38 -0.18
CA GLN A 153 2.71 -4.46 -0.57
C GLN A 153 3.31 -5.21 0.64
N SER A 154 2.99 -4.84 1.88
CA SER A 154 3.46 -5.56 3.07
C SER A 154 2.40 -6.53 3.59
N VAL A 155 1.17 -6.06 3.71
CA VAL A 155 0.03 -6.81 4.27
C VAL A 155 -0.21 -8.17 3.60
N PRO A 156 0.01 -8.35 2.26
CA PRO A 156 -0.13 -9.66 1.62
C PRO A 156 1.00 -10.65 1.94
N HIS A 157 2.18 -10.18 2.36
CA HIS A 157 3.40 -10.98 2.37
C HIS A 157 3.86 -11.42 3.77
N PHE A 158 3.56 -10.63 4.80
CA PHE A 158 3.96 -10.93 6.18
C PHE A 158 3.01 -10.26 7.20
N PRO A 159 3.02 -10.70 8.48
CA PRO A 159 2.20 -10.08 9.52
C PRO A 159 2.54 -8.61 9.70
N VAL A 160 1.50 -7.78 9.82
CA VAL A 160 1.64 -6.34 10.07
C VAL A 160 0.87 -5.99 11.33
N ASP A 161 1.59 -5.53 12.36
CA ASP A 161 1.07 -5.10 13.64
C ASP A 161 1.20 -3.58 13.77
N VAL A 162 0.07 -2.86 13.73
CA VAL A 162 0.07 -1.40 13.77
C VAL A 162 0.50 -0.82 15.12
N GLN A 163 0.34 -1.60 16.22
CA GLN A 163 0.80 -1.17 17.53
C GLN A 163 2.32 -1.34 17.66
N GLU A 164 2.89 -2.41 17.07
CA GLU A 164 4.33 -2.61 17.04
C GLU A 164 5.04 -1.60 16.12
N LEU A 165 4.44 -1.30 14.97
CA LEU A 165 4.93 -0.28 14.04
C LEU A 165 4.83 1.13 14.62
N ASP A 166 3.87 1.33 15.53
CA ASP A 166 3.50 2.63 16.10
C ASP A 166 3.19 3.70 15.04
N CYS A 167 2.69 3.28 13.86
CA CYS A 167 2.29 4.20 12.82
C CYS A 167 0.97 4.91 13.18
N ASP A 168 0.79 6.13 12.69
CA ASP A 168 -0.43 6.91 12.92
C ASP A 168 -1.52 6.58 11.91
N PHE A 169 -1.10 6.18 10.70
CA PHE A 169 -1.95 5.68 9.63
C PHE A 169 -1.32 4.48 8.94
N LEU A 170 -2.16 3.53 8.49
CA LEU A 170 -1.75 2.46 7.58
C LEU A 170 -2.85 2.22 6.55
N THR A 171 -2.45 1.95 5.31
CA THR A 171 -3.40 1.72 4.20
C THR A 171 -3.09 0.44 3.45
N PHE A 172 -4.13 -0.30 3.02
CA PHE A 172 -3.97 -1.42 2.10
C PHE A 172 -5.23 -1.66 1.26
N SER A 173 -5.13 -2.54 0.26
CA SER A 173 -6.22 -2.91 -0.65
C SER A 173 -6.53 -4.41 -0.59
N ALA A 174 -7.80 -4.77 -0.53
CA ALA A 174 -8.26 -6.16 -0.44
C ALA A 174 -7.78 -7.04 -1.61
N HIS A 175 -7.78 -6.50 -2.84
CA HIS A 175 -7.39 -7.27 -4.04
C HIS A 175 -5.92 -7.72 -4.05
N LYS A 176 -5.08 -7.18 -3.17
CA LYS A 176 -3.69 -7.62 -3.03
C LYS A 176 -3.52 -8.74 -2.00
N ILE A 177 -4.48 -8.89 -1.09
CA ILE A 177 -4.53 -9.98 -0.10
C ILE A 177 -5.57 -11.04 -0.49
N TYR A 178 -5.67 -11.34 -1.79
CA TYR A 178 -6.60 -12.35 -2.37
C TYR A 178 -8.09 -12.04 -2.20
N GLY A 179 -8.43 -10.83 -1.74
CA GLY A 179 -9.79 -10.34 -1.59
C GLY A 179 -10.34 -9.65 -2.84
N PRO A 180 -11.56 -9.11 -2.79
CA PRO A 180 -12.20 -8.46 -3.92
C PRO A 180 -11.55 -7.12 -4.29
N THR A 181 -11.75 -6.72 -5.54
CA THR A 181 -11.47 -5.34 -5.99
C THR A 181 -12.49 -4.38 -5.41
N GLY A 182 -12.17 -3.08 -5.35
CA GLY A 182 -13.09 -2.03 -4.89
C GLY A 182 -13.22 -1.91 -3.38
N VAL A 183 -12.39 -2.62 -2.61
CA VAL A 183 -12.32 -2.52 -1.15
C VAL A 183 -10.89 -2.21 -0.73
N GLY A 184 -10.76 -1.29 0.21
CA GLY A 184 -9.53 -0.97 0.90
C GLY A 184 -9.78 -0.64 2.35
N VAL A 185 -8.71 -0.46 3.08
CA VAL A 185 -8.70 -0.15 4.49
C VAL A 185 -7.78 1.03 4.75
N LEU A 186 -8.25 1.96 5.55
CA LEU A 186 -7.45 2.92 6.28
C LEU A 186 -7.53 2.56 7.76
N TYR A 187 -6.39 2.23 8.35
CA TYR A 187 -6.18 2.30 9.79
C TYR A 187 -5.72 3.71 10.16
N GLY A 188 -6.22 4.25 11.24
CA GLY A 188 -5.72 5.48 11.85
C GLY A 188 -5.92 5.47 13.34
N LYS A 189 -4.96 6.00 14.13
CA LYS A 189 -5.11 6.13 15.58
C LYS A 189 -6.38 6.92 15.89
N GLU A 190 -7.26 6.38 16.76
CA GLU A 190 -8.58 6.95 17.06
C GLU A 190 -8.51 8.44 17.45
N ALA A 191 -7.60 8.80 18.35
CA ALA A 191 -7.43 10.17 18.81
C ALA A 191 -7.02 11.15 17.67
N LEU A 192 -6.35 10.66 16.63
CA LEU A 192 -5.98 11.44 15.47
C LEU A 192 -7.15 11.54 14.49
N LEU A 193 -7.83 10.43 14.20
CA LEU A 193 -9.03 10.41 13.35
C LEU A 193 -10.13 11.33 13.87
N GLU A 194 -10.30 11.45 15.19
CA GLU A 194 -11.27 12.37 15.79
C GLU A 194 -10.99 13.84 15.44
N GLN A 195 -9.74 14.22 15.27
CA GLN A 195 -9.33 15.59 14.92
C GLN A 195 -9.47 15.90 13.44
N LEU A 196 -9.54 14.88 12.58
CA LEU A 196 -9.62 15.07 11.13
C LEU A 196 -11.05 15.44 10.71
N PRO A 197 -11.25 16.42 9.82
CA PRO A 197 -12.54 16.64 9.19
C PRO A 197 -12.86 15.50 8.22
N PRO A 198 -14.16 15.25 7.93
CA PRO A 198 -14.55 14.31 6.91
C PRO A 198 -14.05 14.75 5.52
N TYR A 199 -13.72 13.77 4.70
CA TYR A 199 -13.22 13.98 3.34
C TYR A 199 -14.34 14.00 2.30
N GLN A 200 -15.40 13.22 2.51
CA GLN A 200 -16.60 13.18 1.68
C GLN A 200 -17.83 13.52 2.51
N GLY A 201 -18.84 14.10 1.89
CA GLY A 201 -20.13 14.39 2.50
C GLY A 201 -21.25 13.60 1.82
N GLY A 202 -22.22 13.14 2.63
CA GLY A 202 -23.36 12.38 2.12
C GLY A 202 -24.20 11.76 3.23
N GLY A 203 -25.00 10.77 2.88
CA GLY A 203 -25.70 9.93 3.87
C GLY A 203 -24.72 9.04 4.64
N GLU A 204 -25.17 8.38 5.67
CA GLU A 204 -24.46 7.50 6.61
C GLU A 204 -23.50 8.24 7.56
N MET A 205 -22.69 9.18 7.07
CA MET A 205 -21.63 9.85 7.82
C MET A 205 -22.10 11.06 8.65
N ILE A 206 -23.39 11.38 8.65
CA ILE A 206 -23.99 12.54 9.31
C ILE A 206 -24.88 12.12 10.49
N ALA A 207 -24.78 12.85 11.62
CA ALA A 207 -25.69 12.71 12.75
C ALA A 207 -26.91 13.63 12.58
N ARG A 208 -26.72 14.89 12.17
CA ARG A 208 -27.80 15.86 11.92
C ARG A 208 -27.39 16.82 10.81
N VAL A 209 -28.34 17.14 9.93
CA VAL A 209 -28.18 18.12 8.85
C VAL A 209 -29.29 19.18 8.93
N THR A 210 -28.89 20.45 8.85
CA THR A 210 -29.75 21.59 8.53
C THR A 210 -29.17 22.33 7.35
N PHE A 211 -29.84 23.36 6.80
CA PHE A 211 -29.24 24.16 5.74
C PHE A 211 -28.05 24.99 6.22
N GLU A 212 -27.96 25.29 7.51
CA GLU A 212 -26.93 26.13 8.12
C GLU A 212 -25.76 25.31 8.67
N HIS A 213 -26.01 24.06 9.10
CA HIS A 213 -25.02 23.29 9.83
C HIS A 213 -25.22 21.78 9.71
N THR A 214 -24.10 21.03 9.73
CA THR A 214 -24.06 19.57 9.77
C THR A 214 -23.21 19.10 10.95
N THR A 215 -23.70 18.11 11.69
CA THR A 215 -22.91 17.32 12.63
C THR A 215 -22.68 15.92 12.09
N PHE A 216 -21.53 15.36 12.40
CA PHE A 216 -21.07 14.08 11.84
C PHE A 216 -21.28 12.93 12.82
N GLU A 217 -21.36 11.73 12.27
CA GLU A 217 -21.40 10.50 13.06
C GLU A 217 -20.02 10.26 13.75
N ARG A 218 -20.05 9.39 14.75
CA ARG A 218 -18.85 8.90 15.42
C ARG A 218 -17.95 8.10 14.46
N LEU A 219 -16.69 7.90 14.83
CA LEU A 219 -15.77 7.00 14.14
C LEU A 219 -16.31 5.55 14.10
N PRO A 220 -16.04 4.82 13.02
CA PRO A 220 -15.38 5.25 11.80
C PRO A 220 -16.35 5.90 10.79
N PHE A 221 -17.65 5.92 11.06
CA PHE A 221 -18.73 6.26 10.13
C PHE A 221 -18.61 7.67 9.56
N LYS A 222 -18.01 8.64 10.27
CA LYS A 222 -17.82 9.99 9.72
C LYS A 222 -16.94 10.03 8.46
N PHE A 223 -16.21 8.96 8.16
CA PHE A 223 -15.39 8.83 6.94
C PHE A 223 -15.99 7.92 5.88
N GLU A 224 -17.13 7.29 6.14
CA GLU A 224 -17.81 6.32 5.26
C GLU A 224 -19.11 6.90 4.72
N ALA A 225 -19.00 7.78 3.71
CA ALA A 225 -20.15 8.44 3.11
C ALA A 225 -20.85 7.53 2.09
N GLY A 226 -22.18 7.44 2.19
CA GLY A 226 -23.03 6.65 1.29
C GLY A 226 -23.17 5.20 1.70
N THR A 227 -23.88 4.40 0.90
CA THR A 227 -24.06 2.97 1.17
C THR A 227 -22.72 2.25 1.00
N PRO A 228 -22.22 1.54 2.04
CA PRO A 228 -20.93 0.84 1.96
C PRO A 228 -20.99 -0.40 1.06
N ASP A 229 -19.83 -0.82 0.55
CA ASP A 229 -19.68 -2.11 -0.13
C ASP A 229 -19.58 -3.26 0.88
N TYR A 230 -20.73 -3.64 1.47
CA TYR A 230 -20.79 -4.71 2.47
C TYR A 230 -20.51 -6.10 1.87
N VAL A 231 -20.70 -6.29 0.58
CA VAL A 231 -20.35 -7.54 -0.12
C VAL A 231 -18.83 -7.67 -0.22
N GLY A 232 -18.17 -6.60 -0.64
CA GLY A 232 -16.73 -6.56 -0.75
C GLY A 232 -16.02 -6.65 0.61
N THR A 233 -16.53 -5.99 1.65
CA THR A 233 -15.93 -6.08 2.99
C THR A 233 -16.05 -7.47 3.60
N HIS A 234 -17.18 -8.17 3.39
CA HIS A 234 -17.30 -9.57 3.78
C HIS A 234 -16.32 -10.47 2.99
N GLY A 235 -16.14 -10.20 1.69
CA GLY A 235 -15.12 -10.89 0.88
C GLY A 235 -13.68 -10.63 1.37
N LEU A 236 -13.38 -9.43 1.85
CA LEU A 236 -12.10 -9.13 2.49
C LEU A 236 -11.91 -9.95 3.78
N ALA A 237 -12.93 -10.05 4.64
CA ALA A 237 -12.87 -10.87 5.85
C ALA A 237 -12.56 -12.34 5.52
N ALA A 238 -13.23 -12.90 4.52
CA ALA A 238 -12.97 -14.27 4.06
C ALA A 238 -11.54 -14.45 3.50
N ALA A 239 -11.00 -13.44 2.82
CA ALA A 239 -9.62 -13.46 2.34
C ALA A 239 -8.60 -13.41 3.50
N ILE A 240 -8.87 -12.63 4.54
CA ILE A 240 -8.06 -12.59 5.77
C ILE A 240 -8.07 -13.96 6.45
N ASP A 241 -9.25 -14.58 6.61
CA ASP A 241 -9.37 -15.93 7.18
C ASP A 241 -8.55 -16.96 6.39
N TYR A 242 -8.57 -16.85 5.06
CA TYR A 242 -7.81 -17.72 4.18
C TYR A 242 -6.29 -17.57 4.38
N VAL A 243 -5.75 -16.34 4.35
CA VAL A 243 -4.29 -16.13 4.49
C VAL A 243 -3.79 -16.48 5.88
N GLU A 244 -4.60 -16.26 6.94
CA GLU A 244 -4.23 -16.69 8.29
C GLU A 244 -4.29 -18.21 8.45
N ALA A 245 -5.24 -18.90 7.81
CA ALA A 245 -5.29 -20.36 7.79
C ALA A 245 -4.06 -20.97 7.07
N VAL A 246 -3.60 -20.32 5.98
CA VAL A 246 -2.32 -20.66 5.35
C VAL A 246 -1.15 -20.33 6.28
N GLY A 247 -1.18 -19.18 6.93
CA GLY A 247 -0.15 -18.62 7.81
C GLY A 247 0.79 -17.68 7.09
N LEU A 248 0.75 -16.39 7.43
CA LEU A 248 1.57 -15.34 6.79
C LEU A 248 3.07 -15.60 6.92
N ASP A 249 3.53 -16.16 8.05
CA ASP A 249 4.95 -16.54 8.21
C ASP A 249 5.35 -17.62 7.20
N ARG A 250 4.48 -18.60 6.94
CA ARG A 250 4.71 -19.65 5.94
C ARG A 250 4.70 -19.10 4.53
N ILE A 251 3.81 -18.12 4.25
CA ILE A 251 3.77 -17.41 2.98
C ILE A 251 5.10 -16.68 2.76
N ALA A 252 5.56 -15.90 3.74
CA ALA A 252 6.82 -15.17 3.67
C ALA A 252 8.02 -16.10 3.38
N VAL A 253 8.14 -17.23 4.09
CA VAL A 253 9.20 -18.20 3.87
C VAL A 253 9.13 -18.84 2.48
N HIS A 254 7.93 -19.21 2.03
CA HIS A 254 7.74 -19.78 0.69
C HIS A 254 8.12 -18.77 -0.41
N GLU A 255 7.66 -17.53 -0.31
CA GLU A 255 7.99 -16.48 -1.28
C GLU A 255 9.48 -16.12 -1.28
N GLU A 256 10.16 -16.18 -0.12
CA GLU A 256 11.62 -16.02 -0.04
C GLU A 256 12.35 -17.11 -0.82
N VAL A 257 11.94 -18.38 -0.68
CA VAL A 257 12.51 -19.52 -1.43
C VAL A 257 12.34 -19.28 -2.93
N LEU A 258 11.12 -18.95 -3.39
CA LEU A 258 10.84 -18.66 -4.80
C LEU A 258 11.67 -17.50 -5.33
N THR A 259 11.77 -16.41 -4.56
CA THR A 259 12.53 -15.21 -4.95
C THR A 259 14.01 -15.52 -5.10
N ARG A 260 14.61 -16.24 -4.15
CA ARG A 260 16.01 -16.66 -4.18
C ARG A 260 16.29 -17.58 -5.35
N HIS A 261 15.42 -18.57 -5.62
CA HIS A 261 15.53 -19.46 -6.76
C HIS A 261 15.48 -18.69 -8.08
N ALA A 262 14.47 -17.82 -8.24
CA ALA A 262 14.32 -17.01 -9.44
C ALA A 262 15.51 -16.08 -9.68
N MET A 263 15.99 -15.35 -8.67
CA MET A 263 17.13 -14.46 -8.80
C MET A 263 18.42 -15.22 -9.19
N ALA A 264 18.64 -16.39 -8.60
CA ALA A 264 19.80 -17.24 -8.95
C ALA A 264 19.74 -17.66 -10.43
N ARG A 265 18.59 -18.14 -10.88
CA ARG A 265 18.37 -18.55 -12.29
C ARG A 265 18.46 -17.38 -13.28
N MET A 266 17.88 -16.23 -12.93
CA MET A 266 17.91 -15.02 -13.75
C MET A 266 19.32 -14.46 -13.89
N ALA A 267 20.17 -14.58 -12.88
CA ALA A 267 21.56 -14.15 -12.91
C ALA A 267 22.44 -14.94 -13.92
N GLU A 268 21.97 -16.11 -14.40
CA GLU A 268 22.63 -16.88 -15.47
C GLU A 268 22.45 -16.24 -16.87
N ILE A 269 21.56 -15.26 -17.01
CA ILE A 269 21.29 -14.59 -18.29
C ILE A 269 22.27 -13.42 -18.45
N ASP A 270 23.02 -13.43 -19.55
CA ASP A 270 23.92 -12.33 -19.90
C ASP A 270 23.18 -11.00 -19.98
N GLN A 271 23.82 -9.92 -19.50
CA GLN A 271 23.28 -8.56 -19.50
C GLN A 271 22.01 -8.40 -18.66
N MET A 272 21.70 -9.33 -17.73
CA MET A 272 20.64 -9.18 -16.76
C MET A 272 20.98 -8.01 -15.80
N GLN A 273 20.07 -7.07 -15.70
CA GLN A 273 20.16 -5.94 -14.78
C GLN A 273 19.02 -6.00 -13.78
N PHE A 274 19.33 -6.15 -12.49
CA PHE A 274 18.36 -6.15 -11.41
C PHE A 274 18.23 -4.76 -10.79
N TYR A 275 17.02 -4.46 -10.32
CA TYR A 275 16.72 -3.28 -9.52
C TYR A 275 16.18 -3.70 -8.15
N GLY A 276 16.73 -3.12 -7.09
CA GLY A 276 16.40 -3.51 -5.71
C GLY A 276 17.02 -4.87 -5.36
N THR A 277 18.32 -4.85 -5.06
CA THR A 277 19.11 -6.05 -4.74
C THR A 277 19.32 -6.26 -3.24
N VAL A 278 18.63 -5.47 -2.41
CA VAL A 278 18.70 -5.53 -0.95
C VAL A 278 18.33 -6.93 -0.44
N PRO A 279 19.13 -7.55 0.44
CA PRO A 279 18.76 -8.81 1.10
C PRO A 279 17.47 -8.68 1.90
N GLY A 280 16.67 -9.77 1.93
CA GLY A 280 15.40 -9.78 2.68
C GLY A 280 14.26 -9.04 2.00
N LYS A 281 14.35 -8.80 0.70
CA LYS A 281 13.26 -8.25 -0.11
C LYS A 281 12.09 -9.23 -0.22
N THR A 282 10.91 -8.71 -0.56
CA THR A 282 9.73 -9.54 -0.88
C THR A 282 9.83 -10.17 -2.27
N SER A 283 8.83 -10.97 -2.63
CA SER A 283 8.73 -11.76 -3.86
C SER A 283 8.54 -10.93 -5.17
N VAL A 284 9.08 -9.72 -5.19
CA VAL A 284 9.04 -8.80 -6.34
C VAL A 284 10.44 -8.66 -6.92
N ILE A 285 10.63 -8.97 -8.20
CA ILE A 285 11.90 -8.83 -8.92
C ILE A 285 11.68 -7.93 -10.13
N SER A 286 12.27 -6.72 -10.10
CA SER A 286 12.34 -5.82 -11.24
C SER A 286 13.68 -5.95 -11.94
N PHE A 287 13.64 -6.00 -13.28
CA PHE A 287 14.81 -6.25 -14.09
C PHE A 287 14.69 -5.68 -15.50
N ASN A 288 15.81 -5.53 -16.19
CA ASN A 288 15.91 -5.35 -17.62
C ASN A 288 16.98 -6.31 -18.19
N VAL A 289 16.99 -6.55 -19.50
CA VAL A 289 17.97 -7.42 -20.16
C VAL A 289 18.56 -6.67 -21.35
N GLY A 290 19.81 -6.28 -21.27
CA GLY A 290 20.51 -5.55 -22.32
C GLY A 290 19.74 -4.35 -22.82
N GLN A 291 19.49 -4.29 -24.13
CA GLN A 291 18.73 -3.23 -24.79
C GLN A 291 17.29 -3.64 -25.14
N ILE A 292 16.82 -4.80 -24.64
CA ILE A 292 15.46 -5.27 -24.93
C ILE A 292 14.45 -4.37 -24.23
N HIS A 293 13.52 -3.79 -25.00
CA HIS A 293 12.49 -2.95 -24.40
C HIS A 293 11.56 -3.79 -23.50
N PRO A 294 11.27 -3.38 -22.27
CA PRO A 294 10.45 -4.18 -21.34
C PRO A 294 9.09 -4.61 -21.90
N MET A 295 8.43 -3.77 -22.72
CA MET A 295 7.15 -4.13 -23.34
C MET A 295 7.30 -5.27 -24.35
N ASP A 296 8.40 -5.30 -25.13
CA ASP A 296 8.64 -6.37 -26.10
C ASP A 296 8.89 -7.69 -25.36
N LEU A 297 9.68 -7.62 -24.28
CA LEU A 297 9.92 -8.76 -23.39
C LEU A 297 8.59 -9.31 -22.83
N GLY A 298 7.75 -8.46 -22.26
CA GLY A 298 6.45 -8.85 -21.70
C GLY A 298 5.50 -9.42 -22.76
N THR A 299 5.44 -8.80 -23.96
CA THR A 299 4.59 -9.26 -25.05
C THR A 299 4.98 -10.64 -25.57
N LEU A 300 6.28 -10.92 -25.66
CA LEU A 300 6.77 -12.22 -26.13
C LEU A 300 6.61 -13.30 -25.07
N LEU A 301 6.83 -12.98 -23.80
CA LEU A 301 6.59 -13.89 -22.67
C LEU A 301 5.11 -14.26 -22.53
N ASP A 302 4.20 -13.30 -22.71
CA ASP A 302 2.74 -13.56 -22.69
C ASP A 302 2.33 -14.60 -23.74
N ARG A 303 2.89 -14.53 -24.97
CA ARG A 303 2.68 -15.53 -26.01
C ARG A 303 3.20 -16.93 -25.65
N LEU A 304 4.11 -17.01 -24.68
CA LEU A 304 4.63 -18.26 -24.15
C LEU A 304 3.92 -18.71 -22.86
N GLY A 305 2.87 -17.98 -22.46
CA GLY A 305 2.02 -18.30 -21.30
C GLY A 305 2.52 -17.71 -19.97
N PHE A 306 3.43 -16.71 -19.99
CA PHE A 306 3.94 -16.08 -18.79
C PHE A 306 3.55 -14.60 -18.71
N ALA A 307 2.69 -14.26 -17.75
CA ALA A 307 2.26 -12.89 -17.49
C ALA A 307 3.25 -12.19 -16.56
N ILE A 308 3.94 -11.18 -17.08
CA ILE A 308 4.77 -10.26 -16.30
C ILE A 308 4.24 -8.83 -16.45
N ARG A 309 4.59 -7.98 -15.50
CA ARG A 309 4.25 -6.55 -15.61
C ARG A 309 5.43 -5.78 -16.21
N THR A 310 5.14 -4.80 -17.09
CA THR A 310 6.15 -3.94 -17.71
C THR A 310 5.77 -2.47 -17.61
N GLY A 311 6.76 -1.58 -17.70
CA GLY A 311 6.60 -0.13 -17.67
C GLY A 311 7.07 0.53 -16.37
N HIS A 312 6.50 1.67 -16.03
CA HIS A 312 6.93 2.48 -14.87
C HIS A 312 6.33 2.06 -13.51
N HIS A 313 5.49 1.02 -13.47
CA HIS A 313 4.88 0.45 -12.25
C HIS A 313 4.20 1.47 -11.33
N CYS A 314 3.69 2.58 -11.86
CA CYS A 314 3.14 3.71 -11.10
C CYS A 314 4.16 4.33 -10.11
N ALA A 315 5.44 4.37 -10.47
CA ALA A 315 6.54 4.91 -9.69
C ALA A 315 7.56 5.63 -10.60
N GLN A 316 7.10 6.57 -11.43
CA GLN A 316 7.95 7.29 -12.38
C GLN A 316 9.14 8.02 -11.72
N PRO A 317 9.03 8.65 -10.53
CA PRO A 317 10.21 9.23 -9.87
C PRO A 317 11.29 8.19 -9.55
N LEU A 318 10.90 6.96 -9.21
CA LEU A 318 11.84 5.86 -8.99
C LEU A 318 12.49 5.41 -10.31
N MET A 319 11.73 5.35 -11.43
CA MET A 319 12.31 5.07 -12.75
C MET A 319 13.38 6.11 -13.12
N ALA A 320 13.08 7.40 -12.91
CA ALA A 320 14.03 8.48 -13.14
C ALA A 320 15.28 8.34 -12.25
N ARG A 321 15.14 7.96 -10.97
CA ARG A 321 16.27 7.69 -10.05
C ARG A 321 17.14 6.51 -10.54
N CYS A 322 16.53 5.49 -11.14
CA CYS A 322 17.22 4.33 -11.70
C CYS A 322 17.78 4.59 -13.12
N GLY A 323 17.50 5.74 -13.73
CA GLY A 323 17.97 6.09 -15.07
C GLY A 323 17.31 5.30 -16.21
N VAL A 324 16.05 4.84 -16.01
CA VAL A 324 15.31 4.04 -16.99
C VAL A 324 13.89 4.58 -17.21
N GLU A 325 13.30 4.32 -18.37
CA GLU A 325 11.92 4.68 -18.66
C GLU A 325 10.91 3.67 -18.09
N GLY A 326 11.34 2.42 -17.92
CA GLY A 326 10.53 1.34 -17.39
C GLY A 326 11.35 0.08 -17.11
N MET A 327 10.72 -0.87 -16.44
CA MET A 327 11.29 -2.17 -16.08
C MET A 327 10.30 -3.29 -16.41
N ALA A 328 10.81 -4.49 -16.62
CA ALA A 328 10.04 -5.72 -16.48
C ALA A 328 10.01 -6.12 -15.01
N ARG A 329 8.90 -6.69 -14.53
CA ARG A 329 8.73 -7.14 -13.15
C ARG A 329 8.01 -8.46 -13.09
N VAL A 330 8.60 -9.43 -12.41
CA VAL A 330 7.93 -10.65 -11.96
C VAL A 330 7.59 -10.54 -10.48
N SER A 331 6.50 -11.18 -10.08
CA SER A 331 6.05 -11.23 -8.69
C SER A 331 5.51 -12.62 -8.42
N PHE A 332 5.91 -13.20 -7.29
CA PHE A 332 5.45 -14.52 -6.86
C PHE A 332 4.53 -14.39 -5.65
N ALA A 333 3.66 -15.36 -5.52
CA ALA A 333 2.69 -15.44 -4.45
C ALA A 333 2.62 -16.88 -3.90
N LEU A 334 1.84 -17.08 -2.86
CA LEU A 334 1.71 -18.36 -2.16
C LEU A 334 1.36 -19.57 -3.05
N TYR A 335 0.84 -19.35 -4.24
CA TYR A 335 0.41 -20.40 -5.19
C TYR A 335 1.42 -20.70 -6.30
N ASN A 336 2.53 -19.95 -6.38
CA ASN A 336 3.57 -20.23 -7.38
C ASN A 336 4.52 -21.33 -6.90
N THR A 337 5.25 -21.93 -7.84
CA THR A 337 6.16 -23.05 -7.61
C THR A 337 7.52 -22.82 -8.25
N GLU A 338 8.56 -23.52 -7.77
CA GLU A 338 9.89 -23.51 -8.39
C GLU A 338 9.85 -24.03 -9.83
N ASP A 339 9.02 -25.04 -10.13
CA ASP A 339 8.83 -25.57 -11.48
C ASP A 339 8.25 -24.53 -12.45
N GLU A 340 7.34 -23.68 -11.98
CA GLU A 340 6.84 -22.55 -12.79
C GLU A 340 7.97 -21.53 -13.06
N ILE A 341 8.84 -21.29 -12.10
CA ILE A 341 10.01 -20.40 -12.28
C ILE A 341 10.98 -21.00 -13.30
N ASP A 342 11.28 -22.30 -13.23
CA ASP A 342 12.18 -22.95 -14.18
C ASP A 342 11.61 -22.89 -15.62
N ARG A 343 10.32 -23.14 -15.80
CA ARG A 343 9.65 -22.96 -17.11
C ARG A 343 9.63 -21.50 -17.56
N PHE A 344 9.46 -20.56 -16.66
CA PHE A 344 9.58 -19.13 -16.95
C PHE A 344 11.01 -18.79 -17.44
N MET A 345 12.02 -19.35 -16.79
CA MET A 345 13.43 -19.14 -17.19
C MET A 345 13.73 -19.67 -18.57
N GLU A 346 13.21 -20.85 -18.93
CA GLU A 346 13.33 -21.39 -20.30
C GLU A 346 12.70 -20.43 -21.35
N ALA A 347 11.50 -19.93 -21.03
CA ALA A 347 10.81 -18.96 -21.88
C ALA A 347 11.59 -17.64 -21.99
N LEU A 348 12.09 -17.11 -20.88
CA LEU A 348 12.86 -15.87 -20.83
C LEU A 348 14.15 -16.00 -21.67
N GLN A 349 14.92 -17.08 -21.49
CA GLN A 349 16.11 -17.35 -22.29
C GLN A 349 15.79 -17.46 -23.78
N ARG A 350 14.66 -18.11 -24.13
CA ARG A 350 14.21 -18.19 -25.52
C ARG A 350 13.91 -16.81 -26.10
N VAL A 351 13.23 -15.95 -25.36
CA VAL A 351 12.93 -14.57 -25.80
C VAL A 351 14.20 -13.76 -25.94
N VAL A 352 15.11 -13.80 -24.97
CA VAL A 352 16.39 -13.07 -25.01
C VAL A 352 17.22 -13.43 -26.22
N ARG A 353 17.23 -14.69 -26.67
CA ARG A 353 17.95 -15.14 -27.89
C ARG A 353 17.37 -14.62 -29.22
N MET A 354 16.20 -13.98 -29.19
CA MET A 354 15.57 -13.41 -30.38
C MET A 354 16.11 -12.01 -30.71
N PHE A 355 16.78 -11.39 -29.74
CA PHE A 355 17.40 -10.06 -29.85
C PHE A 355 18.91 -10.14 -29.91
#